data_f5c097427fb56140aa8aa90b190d9ce5
#
_entry.id   f5c097427fb56140aa8aa90b190d9ce5
#
_cell.length_a   1.000
_cell.length_b   1.000
_cell.length_c   1.000
_cell.angle_alpha   90.00
_cell.angle_beta   90.00
_cell.angle_gamma   90.00
#
_symmetry.space_group_name_H-M   'P 1'
#
loop_
_entity.id
_entity.type
_entity.pdbx_description
1 polymer ?
#
loop_
_entity_poly.entity_id
_entity_poly.type
_entity_poly.pdbx_seq_one_letter_code
_entity_poly.pdbx_strand_id
1 'polypeptide(L)'
;NSYFQPLIIMSVIPFAFVGAVFGHWIMMQLGLVAGIAMMSIQGFVAAAGVVVNSSLVLVHSINNRRNQGEPIKEAVVNSSLSRCRPIMLTSITTFVGLLPLMLNTSVQAQFLVPMAVSLAFGVLFSTVVTLLVVPSGYLVLNDIKMWLTSKNQPANSPTSFQ
;
A
#
# COMPACT_ATOMS: atom_id res chain seq x y z
N ASN A 1 -13.53 0.28 16.84
CA ASN A 1 -14.30 0.40 15.58
C ASN A 1 -13.77 1.55 14.76
N SER A 2 -12.78 1.29 13.91
CA SER A 2 -12.19 2.32 13.04
C SER A 2 -12.63 2.04 11.62
N TYR A 3 -13.74 2.65 11.19
CA TYR A 3 -14.19 2.65 9.79
C TYR A 3 -13.21 3.40 8.85
N PHE A 4 -12.24 4.10 9.42
CA PHE A 4 -11.21 4.83 8.67
C PHE A 4 -10.03 3.96 8.21
N GLN A 5 -9.81 2.80 8.82
CA GLN A 5 -8.72 1.91 8.43
C GLN A 5 -8.88 1.37 7.00
N PRO A 6 -10.06 0.90 6.56
CA PRO A 6 -10.28 0.52 5.17
C PRO A 6 -10.04 1.66 4.19
N LEU A 7 -10.33 2.91 4.57
CA LEU A 7 -10.13 4.08 3.72
C LEU A 7 -8.64 4.31 3.42
N ILE A 8 -7.76 4.15 4.42
CA ILE A 8 -6.31 4.24 4.22
C ILE A 8 -5.85 3.15 3.25
N ILE A 9 -6.34 1.93 3.43
CA ILE A 9 -5.97 0.79 2.58
C ILE A 9 -6.42 1.04 1.15
N MET A 10 -7.65 1.52 0.94
CA MET A 10 -8.17 1.82 -0.39
C MET A 10 -7.43 2.99 -1.06
N SER A 11 -6.89 3.93 -0.30
CA SER A 11 -6.13 5.07 -0.84
C SER A 11 -4.81 4.66 -1.52
N VAL A 12 -4.32 3.45 -1.24
CA VAL A 12 -3.09 2.92 -1.86
C VAL A 12 -3.33 2.34 -3.26
N ILE A 13 -4.56 1.93 -3.58
CA ILE A 13 -4.90 1.32 -4.89
C ILE A 13 -4.58 2.25 -6.07
N PRO A 14 -4.91 3.56 -6.07
CA PRO A 14 -4.55 4.47 -7.15
C PRO A 14 -3.05 4.54 -7.42
N PHE A 15 -2.21 4.37 -6.38
CA PHE A 15 -0.75 4.36 -6.55
C PHE A 15 -0.24 3.10 -7.26
N ALA A 16 -0.92 1.96 -7.08
CA ALA A 16 -0.64 0.77 -7.86
C ALA A 16 -0.91 1.01 -9.35
N PHE A 17 -1.97 1.73 -9.68
CA PHE A 17 -2.28 2.14 -11.05
C PHE A 17 -1.20 3.05 -11.63
N VAL A 18 -0.76 4.05 -10.89
CA VAL A 18 0.34 4.93 -11.31
C VAL A 18 1.62 4.14 -11.58
N GLY A 19 1.95 3.19 -10.69
CA GLY A 19 3.10 2.30 -10.87
C GLY A 19 3.00 1.44 -12.12
N ALA A 20 1.82 0.88 -12.41
CA ALA A 20 1.56 0.09 -13.61
C ALA A 20 1.73 0.92 -14.89
N VAL A 21 1.19 2.13 -14.93
CA VAL A 21 1.33 3.06 -16.07
C VAL A 21 2.80 3.45 -16.27
N PHE A 22 3.49 3.77 -15.17
CA PHE A 22 4.93 4.10 -15.23
C PHE A 22 5.76 2.92 -15.75
N GLY A 23 5.45 1.70 -15.33
CA GLY A 23 6.08 0.49 -15.84
C GLY A 23 5.88 0.30 -17.34
N HIS A 24 4.65 0.53 -17.84
CA HIS A 24 4.38 0.50 -19.27
C HIS A 24 5.17 1.55 -20.03
N TRP A 25 5.26 2.77 -19.51
CA TRP A 25 6.04 3.82 -20.12
C TRP A 25 7.52 3.45 -20.27
N ILE A 26 8.14 2.88 -19.21
CA ILE A 26 9.52 2.39 -19.27
C ILE A 26 9.68 1.30 -20.34
N MET A 27 8.79 0.30 -20.32
CA MET A 27 8.87 -0.84 -21.22
C MET A 27 8.60 -0.44 -22.69
N MET A 28 7.80 0.58 -22.93
CA MET A 28 7.62 1.18 -24.26
C MET A 28 8.91 1.85 -24.77
N GLN A 29 9.64 2.57 -23.92
CA GLN A 29 10.92 3.18 -24.27
C GLN A 29 11.98 2.13 -24.62
N LEU A 30 11.90 0.95 -24.00
CA LEU A 30 12.76 -0.19 -24.29
C LEU A 30 12.30 -0.99 -25.53
N GLY A 31 11.17 -0.64 -26.15
CA GLY A 31 10.61 -1.33 -27.30
C GLY A 31 10.07 -2.74 -27.03
N LEU A 32 9.86 -3.09 -25.75
CA LEU A 32 9.43 -4.44 -25.32
C LEU A 32 7.91 -4.58 -25.26
N VAL A 33 7.16 -3.48 -25.18
CA VAL A 33 5.69 -3.46 -25.13
C VAL A 33 5.15 -2.35 -26.01
N ALA A 34 4.14 -2.65 -26.81
CA ALA A 34 3.53 -1.68 -27.73
C ALA A 34 2.60 -0.66 -27.03
N GLY A 35 2.18 -0.94 -25.79
CA GLY A 35 1.28 -0.07 -25.03
C GLY A 35 0.44 -0.82 -24.00
N ILE A 36 -0.55 -0.12 -23.47
CA ILE A 36 -1.51 -0.69 -22.51
C ILE A 36 -2.51 -1.55 -23.27
N ALA A 37 -2.59 -2.82 -22.91
CA ALA A 37 -3.50 -3.82 -23.48
C ALA A 37 -4.59 -4.20 -22.48
N MET A 38 -5.62 -4.93 -22.91
CA MET A 38 -6.65 -5.46 -21.99
C MET A 38 -6.05 -6.33 -20.88
N MET A 39 -4.99 -7.08 -21.17
CA MET A 39 -4.27 -7.87 -20.18
C MET A 39 -3.58 -7.01 -19.12
N SER A 40 -3.22 -5.77 -19.40
CA SER A 40 -2.67 -4.82 -18.43
C SER A 40 -3.65 -4.53 -17.29
N ILE A 41 -4.95 -4.49 -17.59
CA ILE A 41 -6.00 -4.27 -16.58
C ILE A 41 -6.06 -5.44 -15.60
N GLN A 42 -5.93 -6.66 -16.07
CA GLN A 42 -5.87 -7.85 -15.20
C GLN A 42 -4.65 -7.83 -14.30
N GLY A 43 -3.49 -7.45 -14.84
CA GLY A 43 -2.26 -7.26 -14.06
C GLY A 43 -2.41 -6.18 -12.98
N PHE A 44 -3.09 -5.07 -13.31
CA PHE A 44 -3.40 -4.01 -12.35
C PHE A 44 -4.33 -4.51 -11.23
N VAL A 45 -5.40 -5.23 -11.55
CA VAL A 45 -6.31 -5.78 -10.54
C VAL A 45 -5.57 -6.74 -9.61
N ALA A 46 -4.70 -7.59 -10.16
CA ALA A 46 -3.87 -8.48 -9.36
C ALA A 46 -2.90 -7.71 -8.46
N ALA A 47 -2.24 -6.67 -8.97
CA ALA A 47 -1.37 -5.80 -8.19
C ALA A 47 -2.13 -5.12 -7.04
N ALA A 48 -3.33 -4.58 -7.31
CA ALA A 48 -4.18 -3.98 -6.29
C ALA A 48 -4.52 -4.97 -5.16
N GLY A 49 -4.85 -6.23 -5.50
CA GLY A 49 -5.12 -7.28 -4.52
C GLY A 49 -3.91 -7.59 -3.63
N VAL A 50 -2.71 -7.68 -4.20
CA VAL A 50 -1.46 -7.91 -3.45
C VAL A 50 -1.17 -6.75 -2.49
N VAL A 51 -1.35 -5.53 -2.95
CA VAL A 51 -1.10 -4.31 -2.18
C VAL A 51 -2.08 -4.16 -1.02
N VAL A 52 -3.35 -4.41 -1.26
CA VAL A 52 -4.39 -4.40 -0.22
C VAL A 52 -4.06 -5.42 0.87
N ASN A 53 -3.67 -6.64 0.49
CA ASN A 53 -3.27 -7.67 1.45
C ASN A 53 -2.07 -7.23 2.30
N SER A 54 -1.04 -6.66 1.69
CA SER A 54 0.14 -6.13 2.40
C SER A 54 -0.22 -4.99 3.35
N SER A 55 -1.10 -4.09 2.93
CA SER A 55 -1.59 -2.98 3.74
C SER A 55 -2.42 -3.47 4.94
N LEU A 56 -3.26 -4.49 4.76
CA LEU A 56 -4.04 -5.11 5.83
C LEU A 56 -3.13 -5.70 6.91
N VAL A 57 -2.09 -6.44 6.51
CA VAL A 57 -1.12 -7.03 7.45
C VAL A 57 -0.40 -5.94 8.26
N LEU A 58 -0.04 -4.83 7.62
CA LEU A 58 0.60 -3.71 8.30
C LEU A 58 -0.34 -3.05 9.31
N VAL A 59 -1.57 -2.73 8.92
CA VAL A 59 -2.58 -2.15 9.80
C VAL A 59 -2.92 -3.08 10.97
N HIS A 60 -3.04 -4.38 10.70
CA HIS A 60 -3.28 -5.38 11.75
C HIS A 60 -2.13 -5.41 12.77
N SER A 61 -0.89 -5.35 12.31
CA SER A 61 0.30 -5.30 13.17
C SER A 61 0.28 -4.06 14.08
N ILE A 62 -0.07 -2.89 13.54
CA ILE A 62 -0.20 -1.65 14.30
C ILE A 62 -1.28 -1.79 15.38
N ASN A 63 -2.45 -2.30 15.01
CA ASN A 63 -3.56 -2.49 15.95
C ASN A 63 -3.21 -3.46 17.07
N ASN A 64 -2.50 -4.55 16.75
CA ASN A 64 -2.10 -5.54 17.75
C ASN A 64 -1.15 -4.96 18.80
N ARG A 65 -0.14 -4.19 18.38
CA ARG A 65 0.79 -3.50 19.30
C ARG A 65 0.07 -2.45 20.13
N ARG A 66 -0.85 -1.71 19.55
CA ARG A 66 -1.67 -0.75 20.29
C ARG A 66 -2.52 -1.43 21.36
N ASN A 67 -3.09 -2.60 21.08
CA ASN A 67 -3.86 -3.37 22.05
C ASN A 67 -2.99 -3.92 23.21
N GLN A 68 -1.67 -4.05 22.97
CA GLN A 68 -0.68 -4.42 23.99
C GLN A 68 -0.25 -3.22 24.88
N GLY A 69 -0.82 -2.04 24.65
CA GLY A 69 -0.55 -0.84 25.44
C GLY A 69 0.60 0.03 24.94
N GLU A 70 1.18 -0.26 23.77
CA GLU A 70 2.20 0.61 23.19
C GLU A 70 1.60 1.98 22.80
N PRO A 71 2.35 3.10 23.01
CA PRO A 71 1.97 4.41 22.50
C PRO A 71 1.80 4.36 20.99
N ILE A 72 0.80 5.09 20.46
CA ILE A 72 0.46 5.04 19.01
C ILE A 72 1.67 5.29 18.11
N LYS A 73 2.49 6.29 18.41
CA LYS A 73 3.68 6.62 17.60
C LYS A 73 4.67 5.46 17.56
N GLU A 74 4.95 4.85 18.70
CA GLU A 74 5.86 3.71 18.81
C GLU A 74 5.27 2.46 18.13
N ALA A 75 3.99 2.18 18.33
CA ALA A 75 3.29 1.06 17.69
C ALA A 75 3.35 1.17 16.16
N VAL A 76 3.17 2.38 15.59
CA VAL A 76 3.25 2.62 14.15
C VAL A 76 4.67 2.42 13.64
N VAL A 77 5.67 3.02 14.29
CA VAL A 77 7.08 2.92 13.87
C VAL A 77 7.57 1.48 13.98
N ASN A 78 7.35 0.82 15.11
CA ASN A 78 7.80 -0.54 15.35
C ASN A 78 7.12 -1.55 14.41
N SER A 79 5.84 -1.37 14.11
CA SER A 79 5.11 -2.19 13.13
C SER A 79 5.64 -1.99 11.73
N SER A 80 5.88 -0.75 11.33
CA SER A 80 6.42 -0.43 10.00
C SER A 80 7.82 -1.02 9.82
N LEU A 81 8.69 -0.89 10.81
CA LEU A 81 10.04 -1.47 10.76
C LEU A 81 10.03 -3.00 10.72
N SER A 82 9.18 -3.64 11.52
CA SER A 82 9.09 -5.10 11.58
C SER A 82 8.48 -5.71 10.31
N ARG A 83 7.59 -4.98 9.62
CA ARG A 83 6.91 -5.43 8.39
C ARG A 83 7.56 -4.95 7.11
N CYS A 84 8.42 -3.94 7.16
CA CYS A 84 9.11 -3.41 5.99
C CYS A 84 9.89 -4.52 5.26
N ARG A 85 10.67 -5.30 5.99
CA ARG A 85 11.51 -6.36 5.42
C ARG A 85 10.71 -7.44 4.69
N PRO A 86 9.67 -8.08 5.28
CA PRO A 86 8.83 -9.06 4.57
C PRO A 86 8.10 -8.49 3.35
N ILE A 87 7.55 -7.28 3.47
CA ILE A 87 6.80 -6.64 2.38
C ILE A 87 7.73 -6.29 1.21
N MET A 88 8.89 -5.71 1.48
CA MET A 88 9.89 -5.40 0.46
C MET A 88 10.41 -6.67 -0.23
N LEU A 89 10.68 -7.72 0.55
CA LEU A 89 11.16 -9.00 0.01
C LEU A 89 10.13 -9.60 -0.94
N THR A 90 8.86 -9.63 -0.57
CA THR A 90 7.76 -10.14 -1.41
C THR A 90 7.67 -9.37 -2.73
N SER A 91 7.75 -8.04 -2.69
CA SER A 91 7.65 -7.20 -3.88
C SER A 91 8.85 -7.38 -4.81
N ILE A 92 10.05 -7.45 -4.27
CA ILE A 92 11.28 -7.69 -5.04
C ILE A 92 11.23 -9.09 -5.67
N THR A 93 10.84 -10.10 -4.91
CA THR A 93 10.72 -11.48 -5.41
C THR A 93 9.69 -11.59 -6.53
N THR A 94 8.55 -10.91 -6.41
CA THR A 94 7.52 -10.85 -7.44
C THR A 94 8.08 -10.19 -8.71
N PHE A 95 8.75 -9.06 -8.56
CA PHE A 95 9.35 -8.35 -9.68
C PHE A 95 10.40 -9.19 -10.41
N VAL A 96 11.35 -9.75 -9.67
CA VAL A 96 12.42 -10.61 -10.23
C VAL A 96 11.83 -11.88 -10.85
N GLY A 97 10.81 -12.49 -10.25
CA GLY A 97 10.13 -13.67 -10.78
C GLY A 97 9.40 -13.41 -12.11
N LEU A 98 8.93 -12.19 -12.34
CA LEU A 98 8.27 -11.80 -13.59
C LEU A 98 9.23 -11.28 -14.66
N LEU A 99 10.47 -10.95 -14.31
CA LEU A 99 11.47 -10.48 -15.29
C LEU A 99 11.65 -11.40 -16.50
N PRO A 100 11.80 -12.74 -16.33
CA PRO A 100 11.96 -13.63 -17.48
C PRO A 100 10.77 -13.58 -18.45
N LEU A 101 9.57 -13.42 -17.92
CA LEU A 101 8.35 -13.28 -18.74
C LEU A 101 8.32 -11.94 -19.47
N MET A 102 8.69 -10.85 -18.79
CA MET A 102 8.71 -9.51 -19.39
C MET A 102 9.75 -9.36 -20.52
N LEU A 103 10.83 -10.13 -20.46
CA LEU A 103 11.89 -10.11 -21.47
C LEU A 103 11.67 -11.14 -22.58
N ASN A 104 10.59 -11.92 -22.51
CA ASN A 104 10.31 -12.93 -23.53
C ASN A 104 9.69 -12.30 -24.76
N THR A 105 10.31 -12.54 -25.91
CA THR A 105 9.89 -11.99 -27.22
C THR A 105 9.04 -12.94 -28.06
N SER A 106 8.69 -14.13 -27.53
CA SER A 106 7.83 -15.07 -28.26
C SER A 106 6.41 -14.48 -28.45
N VAL A 107 5.82 -14.75 -29.61
CA VAL A 107 4.47 -14.24 -29.96
C VAL A 107 3.42 -14.61 -28.90
N GLN A 108 3.51 -15.82 -28.35
CA GLN A 108 2.61 -16.30 -27.32
C GLN A 108 2.79 -15.54 -25.97
N ALA A 109 4.04 -15.25 -25.60
CA ALA A 109 4.34 -14.49 -24.38
C ALA A 109 3.93 -13.03 -24.49
N GLN A 110 3.94 -12.44 -25.69
CA GLN A 110 3.58 -11.04 -25.89
C GLN A 110 2.16 -10.68 -25.41
N PHE A 111 1.24 -11.65 -25.37
CA PHE A 111 -0.08 -11.42 -24.77
C PHE A 111 -0.03 -11.27 -23.24
N LEU A 112 0.91 -11.95 -22.60
CA LEU A 112 1.04 -11.97 -21.13
C LEU A 112 1.98 -10.90 -20.61
N VAL A 113 2.90 -10.40 -21.45
CA VAL A 113 3.89 -9.37 -21.07
C VAL A 113 3.23 -8.11 -20.52
N PRO A 114 2.19 -7.51 -21.12
CA PRO A 114 1.53 -6.33 -20.56
C PRO A 114 0.94 -6.57 -19.17
N MET A 115 0.40 -7.76 -18.92
CA MET A 115 -0.10 -8.16 -17.60
C MET A 115 1.04 -8.24 -16.57
N ALA A 116 2.15 -8.89 -16.94
CA ALA A 116 3.32 -9.02 -16.08
C ALA A 116 3.93 -7.66 -15.73
N VAL A 117 4.01 -6.74 -16.69
CA VAL A 117 4.49 -5.37 -16.49
C VAL A 117 3.61 -4.60 -15.51
N SER A 118 2.29 -4.63 -15.69
CA SER A 118 1.34 -3.99 -14.76
C SER A 118 1.49 -4.54 -13.35
N LEU A 119 1.56 -5.87 -13.21
CA LEU A 119 1.69 -6.52 -11.92
C LEU A 119 3.03 -6.19 -11.25
N ALA A 120 4.14 -6.36 -11.95
CA ALA A 120 5.48 -6.18 -11.41
C ALA A 120 5.73 -4.73 -10.96
N PHE A 121 5.52 -3.78 -11.84
CA PHE A 121 5.73 -2.36 -11.53
C PHE A 121 4.65 -1.80 -10.60
N GLY A 122 3.40 -2.23 -10.75
CA GLY A 122 2.31 -1.86 -9.86
C GLY A 122 2.59 -2.27 -8.42
N VAL A 123 3.01 -3.53 -8.18
CA VAL A 123 3.36 -4.03 -6.84
C VAL A 123 4.60 -3.33 -6.30
N LEU A 124 5.64 -3.16 -7.09
CA LEU A 124 6.89 -2.57 -6.64
C LEU A 124 6.68 -1.10 -6.21
N PHE A 125 6.04 -0.31 -7.06
CA PHE A 125 5.78 1.11 -6.78
C PHE A 125 4.83 1.29 -5.60
N SER A 126 3.72 0.55 -5.58
CA SER A 126 2.74 0.65 -4.51
C SER A 126 3.27 0.17 -3.17
N THR A 127 4.22 -0.77 -3.14
CA THR A 127 4.88 -1.21 -1.91
C THR A 127 5.63 -0.06 -1.23
N VAL A 128 6.42 0.69 -1.99
CA VAL A 128 7.14 1.86 -1.48
C VAL A 128 6.14 2.89 -0.93
N VAL A 129 5.09 3.17 -1.69
CA VAL A 129 4.04 4.12 -1.28
C VAL A 129 3.28 3.61 -0.06
N THR A 130 2.95 2.33 0.02
CA THR A 130 2.25 1.74 1.17
C THR A 130 3.04 1.90 2.46
N LEU A 131 4.34 1.66 2.42
CA LEU A 131 5.21 1.81 3.60
C LEU A 131 5.31 3.26 4.10
N LEU A 132 4.99 4.24 3.26
CA LEU A 132 4.95 5.66 3.62
C LEU A 132 3.53 6.12 3.98
N VAL A 133 2.55 5.78 3.15
CA VAL A 133 1.17 6.28 3.27
C VAL A 133 0.43 5.63 4.44
N VAL A 134 0.58 4.33 4.67
CA VAL A 134 -0.16 3.64 5.74
C VAL A 134 0.26 4.14 7.13
N PRO A 135 1.55 4.23 7.48
CA PRO A 135 1.96 4.79 8.76
C PRO A 135 1.54 6.25 8.94
N SER A 136 1.78 7.07 7.92
CA SER A 136 1.43 8.50 7.95
C SER A 136 -0.07 8.71 8.08
N GLY A 137 -0.86 7.99 7.29
CA GLY A 137 -2.32 8.03 7.34
C GLY A 137 -2.88 7.61 8.70
N TYR A 138 -2.28 6.60 9.33
CA TYR A 138 -2.68 6.15 10.65
C TYR A 138 -2.45 7.21 11.74
N LEU A 139 -1.31 7.90 11.69
CA LEU A 139 -0.99 9.01 12.61
C LEU A 139 -1.93 10.19 12.41
N VAL A 140 -2.15 10.61 11.16
CA VAL A 140 -3.06 11.72 10.82
C VAL A 140 -4.49 11.44 11.30
N LEU A 141 -4.99 10.22 11.06
CA LEU A 141 -6.33 9.84 11.54
C LEU A 141 -6.44 9.84 13.05
N ASN A 142 -5.38 9.45 13.75
CA ASN A 142 -5.38 9.53 15.21
C ASN A 142 -5.41 10.97 15.72
N ASP A 143 -4.67 11.86 15.09
CA ASP A 143 -4.64 13.28 15.44
C ASP A 143 -5.99 13.95 15.18
N ILE A 144 -6.63 13.64 14.06
CA ILE A 144 -8.00 14.09 13.74
C ILE A 144 -8.99 13.58 14.78
N LYS A 145 -8.89 12.30 15.17
CA LYS A 145 -9.76 11.71 16.18
C LYS A 145 -9.59 12.39 17.54
N MET A 146 -8.39 12.67 17.97
CA MET A 146 -8.11 13.38 19.22
C MET A 146 -8.66 14.82 19.17
N TRP A 147 -8.49 15.52 18.05
CA TRP A 147 -9.00 16.86 17.86
C TRP A 147 -10.55 16.92 17.94
N LEU A 148 -11.22 15.98 17.28
CA LEU A 148 -12.69 15.85 17.34
C LEU A 148 -13.20 15.51 18.75
N THR A 149 -12.48 14.66 19.48
CA THR A 149 -12.83 14.29 20.87
C THR A 149 -12.60 15.46 21.82
N SER A 150 -11.53 16.24 21.63
CA SER A 150 -11.24 17.44 22.42
C SER A 150 -12.31 18.54 22.22
N LYS A 151 -12.85 18.65 20.99
CA LYS A 151 -13.90 19.64 20.69
C LYS A 151 -15.26 19.23 21.28
N ASN A 152 -15.49 17.95 21.54
CA ASN A 152 -16.74 17.43 22.10
C ASN A 152 -16.71 17.26 23.62
N GLN A 153 -15.63 17.60 24.33
CA GLN A 153 -15.66 17.77 25.77
C GLN A 153 -16.24 19.13 26.10
N PRO A 154 -17.48 19.23 26.62
CA PRO A 154 -17.96 20.48 27.18
C PRO A 154 -17.07 20.86 28.36
N ALA A 155 -16.68 22.12 28.39
CA ALA A 155 -16.00 22.74 29.52
C ALA A 155 -16.96 22.72 30.73
N ASN A 156 -17.01 21.59 31.45
CA ASN A 156 -17.73 21.46 32.69
C ASN A 156 -16.94 20.58 33.66
N SER A 157 -16.10 21.23 34.45
CA SER A 157 -16.05 20.98 35.87
C SER A 157 -15.70 22.27 36.59
N PRO A 158 -16.68 22.98 37.18
CA PRO A 158 -16.35 23.94 38.20
C PRO A 158 -15.87 23.16 39.44
N THR A 159 -14.70 23.52 39.89
CA THR A 159 -14.21 23.40 41.23
C THR A 159 -15.36 23.32 42.26
N SER A 160 -15.52 22.18 42.91
CA SER A 160 -16.11 22.14 44.24
C SER A 160 -14.97 22.09 45.26
N PHE A 161 -14.63 23.26 45.74
CA PHE A 161 -14.01 23.42 47.05
C PHE A 161 -15.05 22.97 48.09
N GLN A 162 -14.75 21.94 48.85
CA GLN A 162 -15.02 21.87 50.30
C GLN A 162 -14.11 20.80 50.92
#